data_96f9854b7819ac195a4537f5cde7987a
#
_entry.id   96f9854b7819ac195a4537f5cde7987a
#
_cell.length_a   1.000
_cell.length_b   1.000
_cell.length_c   1.000
_cell.angle_alpha   90.00
_cell.angle_beta   90.00
_cell.angle_gamma   90.00
#
_symmetry.space_group_name_H-M   'P 1'
#
loop_
_entity.id
_entity.type
_entity.pdbx_description
1 polymer ?
#
loop_
_entity_poly.entity_id
_entity_poly.type
_entity_poly.pdbx_seq_one_letter_code
_entity_poly.pdbx_strand_id
1 'polypeptide(L)'
;MTLDRIHHIGVAVIDMDESIRLYTSTFGGELVRRTVSATDWLEVAFIRTGEGEVELLRPTRDESPVGKFLARRGPGLHHVAYAVTDIDRALDEARAAGLELIDQEPRLGLHGLRIAFLHPRTMGGVLTELVESA
;
A
#
# COMPACT_ATOMS: atom_id res chain seq x y z
N MET A 1 6.20 -8.03 -18.16
CA MET A 1 5.53 -8.13 -16.84
C MET A 1 4.03 -7.99 -17.04
N THR A 2 3.29 -8.87 -16.44
CA THR A 2 1.82 -8.79 -16.47
C THR A 2 1.30 -8.51 -15.08
N LEU A 3 0.53 -7.43 -14.95
CA LEU A 3 -0.17 -7.11 -13.72
C LEU A 3 -1.50 -7.89 -13.74
N ASP A 4 -1.75 -8.68 -12.70
CA ASP A 4 -2.95 -9.51 -12.66
C ASP A 4 -4.21 -8.71 -12.33
N ARG A 5 -4.09 -7.84 -11.33
CA ARG A 5 -5.22 -7.01 -10.87
C ARG A 5 -4.70 -5.93 -9.93
N ILE A 6 -5.55 -4.95 -9.63
CA ILE A 6 -5.30 -4.06 -8.50
C ILE A 6 -5.57 -4.89 -7.23
N HIS A 7 -4.54 -5.07 -6.41
CA HIS A 7 -4.62 -5.82 -5.17
C HIS A 7 -5.30 -4.99 -4.07
N HIS A 8 -4.82 -3.76 -3.90
CA HIS A 8 -5.41 -2.82 -2.94
C HIS A 8 -5.00 -1.39 -3.30
N ILE A 9 -5.66 -0.45 -2.63
CA ILE A 9 -5.21 0.94 -2.58
C ILE A 9 -4.86 1.28 -1.15
N GLY A 10 -3.81 2.09 -0.96
CA GLY A 10 -3.41 2.61 0.35
C GLY A 10 -3.93 4.02 0.52
N VAL A 11 -4.58 4.29 1.64
CA VAL A 11 -5.14 5.61 1.97
C VAL A 11 -4.56 6.09 3.29
N ALA A 12 -3.88 7.21 3.28
CA ALA A 12 -3.34 7.83 4.49
C ALA A 12 -4.44 8.56 5.25
N VAL A 13 -4.58 8.27 6.53
CA VAL A 13 -5.65 8.81 7.37
C VAL A 13 -5.08 9.44 8.65
N ILE A 14 -5.83 10.39 9.22
CA ILE A 14 -5.47 11.04 10.49
C ILE A 14 -6.16 10.32 11.64
N ASP A 15 -7.45 10.02 11.50
CA ASP A 15 -8.27 9.35 12.52
C ASP A 15 -8.67 7.97 12.03
N MET A 16 -8.02 6.92 12.58
CA MET A 16 -8.25 5.55 12.15
C MET A 16 -9.66 5.08 12.46
N ASP A 17 -10.17 5.36 13.65
CA ASP A 17 -11.51 4.90 14.05
C ASP A 17 -12.60 5.51 13.16
N GLU A 18 -12.50 6.80 12.88
CA GLU A 18 -13.45 7.48 12.01
C GLU A 18 -13.38 6.92 10.59
N SER A 19 -12.18 6.68 10.09
CA SER A 19 -11.97 6.12 8.75
C SER A 19 -12.51 4.71 8.63
N ILE A 20 -12.29 3.86 9.64
CA ILE A 20 -12.88 2.51 9.68
C ILE A 20 -14.40 2.58 9.65
N ARG A 21 -15.02 3.47 10.43
CA ARG A 21 -16.48 3.64 10.43
C ARG A 21 -16.99 4.04 9.05
N LEU A 22 -16.30 4.94 8.37
CA LEU A 22 -16.70 5.37 7.02
C LEU A 22 -16.74 4.17 6.05
N TYR A 23 -15.67 3.39 6.02
CA TYR A 23 -15.57 2.27 5.08
C TYR A 23 -16.45 1.07 5.47
N THR A 24 -16.74 0.89 6.74
CA THR A 24 -17.57 -0.25 7.20
C THR A 24 -19.03 0.12 7.36
N SER A 25 -19.36 1.01 8.30
CA SER A 25 -20.75 1.34 8.63
C SER A 25 -21.45 2.09 7.51
N THR A 26 -20.74 2.96 6.81
CA THR A 26 -21.34 3.77 5.73
C THR A 26 -21.29 3.06 4.38
N PHE A 27 -20.13 2.52 4.00
CA PHE A 27 -19.94 1.90 2.68
C PHE A 27 -20.07 0.38 2.66
N GLY A 28 -20.30 -0.25 3.82
CA GLY A 28 -20.56 -1.69 3.87
C GLY A 28 -19.32 -2.58 3.69
N GLY A 29 -18.13 -2.02 3.78
CA GLY A 29 -16.89 -2.81 3.76
C GLY A 29 -16.74 -3.63 5.04
N GLU A 30 -15.83 -4.61 4.98
CA GLU A 30 -15.53 -5.49 6.11
C GLU A 30 -14.15 -5.20 6.66
N LEU A 31 -14.05 -4.91 7.97
CA LEU A 31 -12.76 -4.81 8.64
C LEU A 31 -12.19 -6.22 8.80
N VAL A 32 -11.15 -6.53 8.04
CA VAL A 32 -10.50 -7.84 8.07
C VAL A 32 -9.51 -7.92 9.22
N ARG A 33 -8.70 -6.87 9.39
CA ARG A 33 -7.67 -6.84 10.43
C ARG A 33 -7.23 -5.41 10.69
N ARG A 34 -6.88 -5.15 11.95
CA ARG A 34 -6.24 -3.91 12.38
C ARG A 34 -4.96 -4.28 13.13
N THR A 35 -3.84 -3.68 12.76
CA THR A 35 -2.54 -4.03 13.34
C THR A 35 -1.62 -2.83 13.39
N VAL A 36 -0.57 -2.93 14.21
CA VAL A 36 0.47 -1.91 14.33
C VAL A 36 1.82 -2.53 13.98
N SER A 37 2.56 -1.85 13.13
CA SER A 37 3.94 -2.20 12.82
C SER A 37 4.87 -1.25 13.58
N ALA A 38 5.66 -1.79 14.51
CA ALA A 38 6.64 -0.99 15.24
C ALA A 38 7.81 -0.56 14.35
N THR A 39 8.18 -1.39 13.36
CA THR A 39 9.31 -1.11 12.47
C THR A 39 8.98 -0.07 11.41
N ASP A 40 7.74 -0.04 10.93
CA ASP A 40 7.31 0.92 9.91
C ASP A 40 6.65 2.16 10.51
N TRP A 41 6.48 2.20 11.84
CA TRP A 41 5.81 3.27 12.57
C TRP A 41 4.43 3.57 11.99
N LEU A 42 3.63 2.51 11.88
CA LEU A 42 2.40 2.55 11.13
C LEU A 42 1.32 1.71 11.80
N GLU A 43 0.12 2.26 11.92
CA GLU A 43 -1.08 1.50 12.21
C GLU A 43 -1.81 1.29 10.89
N VAL A 44 -2.27 0.06 10.65
CA VAL A 44 -2.93 -0.32 9.41
C VAL A 44 -4.24 -1.01 9.69
N ALA A 45 -5.27 -0.69 8.90
CA ALA A 45 -6.53 -1.41 8.88
C ALA A 45 -6.80 -1.90 7.46
N PHE A 46 -7.09 -3.19 7.32
CA PHE A 46 -7.42 -3.81 6.05
C PHE A 46 -8.92 -3.91 5.92
N ILE A 47 -9.49 -3.23 4.92
CA ILE A 47 -10.93 -3.21 4.66
C ILE A 47 -11.20 -3.93 3.35
N ARG A 48 -12.01 -4.98 3.39
CA ARG A 48 -12.45 -5.67 2.16
C ARG A 48 -13.65 -4.95 1.58
N THR A 49 -13.58 -4.66 0.27
CA THR A 49 -14.66 -4.02 -0.48
C THR A 49 -14.94 -4.85 -1.73
N GLY A 50 -15.85 -5.83 -1.61
CA GLY A 50 -16.07 -6.79 -2.69
C GLY A 50 -14.82 -7.65 -2.90
N GLU A 51 -14.26 -7.65 -4.10
CA GLU A 51 -13.02 -8.39 -4.42
C GLU A 51 -11.75 -7.57 -4.18
N GLY A 52 -11.90 -6.28 -3.90
CA GLY A 52 -10.78 -5.39 -3.65
C GLY A 52 -10.54 -5.15 -2.18
N GLU A 53 -9.48 -4.41 -1.89
CA GLU A 53 -9.10 -4.09 -0.52
C GLU A 53 -8.63 -2.64 -0.44
N VAL A 54 -9.03 -1.96 0.63
CA VAL A 54 -8.51 -0.65 1.01
C VAL A 54 -7.66 -0.83 2.24
N GLU A 55 -6.44 -0.32 2.19
CA GLU A 55 -5.51 -0.36 3.31
C GLU A 55 -5.42 1.05 3.91
N LEU A 56 -5.98 1.23 5.10
CA LEU A 56 -5.95 2.51 5.81
C LEU A 56 -4.64 2.60 6.59
N LEU A 57 -3.92 3.70 6.42
CA LEU A 57 -2.58 3.89 6.96
C LEU A 57 -2.55 5.10 7.88
N ARG A 58 -2.27 4.89 9.16
CA ARG A 58 -2.10 5.99 10.12
C ARG A 58 -0.68 5.93 10.70
N PRO A 59 0.13 6.98 10.56
CA PRO A 59 1.48 6.97 11.12
C PRO A 59 1.43 7.03 12.65
N THR A 60 2.34 6.29 13.30
CA THR A 60 2.52 6.38 14.76
C THR A 60 3.62 7.37 15.12
N ARG A 61 4.33 7.91 14.12
CA ARG A 61 5.34 8.97 14.26
C ARG A 61 5.27 9.92 13.07
N ASP A 62 5.46 11.21 13.34
CA ASP A 62 5.43 12.23 12.28
C ASP A 62 6.60 12.06 11.28
N GLU A 63 7.73 11.52 11.74
CA GLU A 63 8.93 11.32 10.91
C GLU A 63 8.82 10.11 9.98
N SER A 64 7.81 9.28 10.14
CA SER A 64 7.60 8.11 9.27
C SER A 64 7.27 8.55 7.83
N PRO A 65 7.45 7.67 6.83
CA PRO A 65 7.09 8.01 5.45
C PRO A 65 5.63 8.47 5.29
N VAL A 66 4.69 7.80 5.95
CA VAL A 66 3.27 8.20 5.90
C VAL A 66 3.04 9.51 6.67
N GLY A 67 3.74 9.71 7.79
CA GLY A 67 3.69 10.98 8.53
C GLY A 67 4.15 12.16 7.68
N LYS A 68 5.26 12.00 6.96
CA LYS A 68 5.76 13.02 6.03
C LYS A 68 4.79 13.26 4.88
N PHE A 69 4.16 12.21 4.38
CA PHE A 69 3.13 12.33 3.35
C PHE A 69 1.97 13.18 3.84
N LEU A 70 1.44 12.89 5.04
CA LEU A 70 0.33 13.67 5.62
C LEU A 70 0.71 15.13 5.84
N ALA A 71 1.92 15.40 6.32
CA ALA A 71 2.39 16.77 6.53
C ALA A 71 2.49 17.55 5.22
N ARG A 72 2.83 16.88 4.13
CA ARG A 72 3.03 17.50 2.82
C ARG A 72 1.74 17.61 2.00
N ARG A 73 0.90 16.57 2.04
CA ARG A 73 -0.27 16.46 1.16
C ARG A 73 -1.61 16.39 1.87
N GLY A 74 -1.62 16.16 3.21
CA GLY A 74 -2.84 15.85 3.94
C GLY A 74 -3.33 14.43 3.69
N PRO A 75 -4.48 14.05 4.29
CA PRO A 75 -5.03 12.71 4.13
C PRO A 75 -5.49 12.48 2.69
N GLY A 76 -5.43 11.23 2.25
CA GLY A 76 -5.87 10.85 0.93
C GLY A 76 -5.13 9.65 0.39
N LEU A 77 -5.27 9.41 -0.91
CA LEU A 77 -4.67 8.27 -1.59
C LEU A 77 -3.14 8.33 -1.49
N HIS A 78 -2.55 7.24 -0.99
CA HIS A 78 -1.11 7.13 -0.76
C HIS A 78 -0.42 6.29 -1.82
N HIS A 79 -0.98 5.12 -2.15
CA HIS A 79 -0.39 4.24 -3.16
C HIS A 79 -1.44 3.32 -3.78
N VAL A 80 -1.07 2.74 -4.92
CA VAL A 80 -1.83 1.68 -5.59
C VAL A 80 -0.95 0.45 -5.63
N ALA A 81 -1.50 -0.70 -5.27
CA ALA A 81 -0.80 -1.98 -5.28
C ALA A 81 -1.37 -2.90 -6.35
N TYR A 82 -0.49 -3.47 -7.14
CA TYR A 82 -0.84 -4.44 -8.18
C TYR A 82 -0.34 -5.82 -7.81
N ALA A 83 -1.17 -6.83 -8.03
CA ALA A 83 -0.79 -8.22 -7.85
C ALA A 83 0.05 -8.70 -9.02
N VAL A 84 1.12 -9.43 -8.72
CA VAL A 84 1.96 -10.13 -9.70
C VAL A 84 2.15 -11.58 -9.23
N THR A 85 2.41 -12.49 -10.14
CA THR A 85 2.61 -13.91 -9.79
C THR A 85 4.06 -14.21 -9.36
N ASP A 86 5.04 -13.49 -9.90
CA ASP A 86 6.46 -13.68 -9.63
C ASP A 86 7.10 -12.31 -9.45
N ILE A 87 7.26 -11.89 -8.19
CA ILE A 87 7.73 -10.54 -7.88
C ILE A 87 9.22 -10.36 -8.23
N ASP A 88 10.04 -11.39 -8.08
CA ASP A 88 11.46 -11.29 -8.45
C ASP A 88 11.61 -10.99 -9.94
N ARG A 89 10.87 -11.72 -10.76
CA ARG A 89 10.84 -11.50 -12.20
C ARG A 89 10.27 -10.12 -12.55
N ALA A 90 9.19 -9.71 -11.87
CA ALA A 90 8.58 -8.41 -12.11
C ALA A 90 9.57 -7.27 -11.82
N LEU A 91 10.37 -7.38 -10.77
CA LEU A 91 11.38 -6.37 -10.45
C LEU A 91 12.50 -6.34 -11.50
N ASP A 92 12.94 -7.51 -11.98
CA ASP A 92 13.94 -7.58 -13.04
C ASP A 92 13.44 -6.91 -14.33
N GLU A 93 12.19 -7.17 -14.69
CA GLU A 93 11.57 -6.56 -15.85
C GLU A 93 11.37 -5.04 -15.67
N ALA A 94 11.02 -4.61 -14.48
CA ALA A 94 10.89 -3.18 -14.15
C ALA A 94 12.25 -2.48 -14.33
N ARG A 95 13.33 -3.06 -13.82
CA ARG A 95 14.69 -2.53 -14.02
C ARG A 95 15.04 -2.43 -15.50
N ALA A 96 14.77 -3.50 -16.25
CA ALA A 96 15.06 -3.53 -17.68
C ALA A 96 14.28 -2.48 -18.46
N ALA A 97 13.08 -2.12 -17.97
CA ALA A 97 12.25 -1.09 -18.57
C ALA A 97 12.65 0.33 -18.16
N GLY A 98 13.65 0.49 -17.29
CA GLY A 98 14.12 1.80 -16.83
C GLY A 98 13.34 2.39 -15.67
N LEU A 99 12.51 1.59 -14.97
CA LEU A 99 11.78 2.06 -13.82
C LEU A 99 12.70 2.18 -12.61
N GLU A 100 12.45 3.19 -11.78
CA GLU A 100 13.20 3.40 -10.54
C GLU A 100 12.54 2.61 -9.42
N LEU A 101 13.30 1.70 -8.80
CA LEU A 101 12.83 0.88 -7.70
C LEU A 101 13.18 1.56 -6.38
N ILE A 102 12.19 1.64 -5.45
CA ILE A 102 12.46 2.00 -4.06
C ILE A 102 13.04 0.81 -3.34
N ASP A 103 12.40 -0.36 -3.48
CA ASP A 103 12.91 -1.63 -2.96
C ASP A 103 13.63 -2.37 -4.07
N GLN A 104 14.93 -2.62 -3.91
CA GLN A 104 15.72 -3.35 -4.90
C GLN A 104 15.41 -4.84 -4.88
N GLU A 105 14.96 -5.34 -3.75
CA GLU A 105 14.56 -6.73 -3.53
C GLU A 105 13.22 -6.77 -2.80
N PRO A 106 12.42 -7.82 -2.99
CA PRO A 106 11.16 -7.96 -2.28
C PRO A 106 11.38 -8.07 -0.77
N ARG A 107 10.44 -7.55 -0.01
CA ARG A 107 10.39 -7.71 1.44
C ARG A 107 9.00 -8.16 1.87
N LEU A 108 8.89 -8.64 3.10
CA LEU A 108 7.61 -9.09 3.63
C LEU A 108 6.76 -7.89 4.06
N GLY A 109 5.55 -7.80 3.51
CA GLY A 109 4.58 -6.78 3.88
C GLY A 109 3.73 -7.19 5.08
N LEU A 110 2.89 -6.24 5.57
CA LEU A 110 2.09 -6.44 6.77
C LEU A 110 0.98 -7.50 6.61
N HIS A 111 0.59 -7.82 5.39
CA HIS A 111 -0.38 -8.88 5.10
C HIS A 111 0.28 -10.24 4.81
N GLY A 112 1.58 -10.38 5.10
CA GLY A 112 2.29 -11.65 4.94
C GLY A 112 2.69 -11.99 3.51
N LEU A 113 2.50 -11.08 2.57
CA LEU A 113 2.90 -11.26 1.18
C LEU A 113 4.21 -10.54 0.89
N ARG A 114 4.95 -11.03 -0.10
CA ARG A 114 6.17 -10.36 -0.55
C ARG A 114 5.78 -9.13 -1.38
N ILE A 115 6.41 -8.01 -1.07
CA ILE A 115 6.09 -6.73 -1.71
C ILE A 115 7.36 -6.00 -2.14
N ALA A 116 7.20 -5.03 -3.05
CA ALA A 116 8.23 -4.06 -3.39
C ALA A 116 7.59 -2.80 -3.95
N PHE A 117 8.18 -1.64 -3.63
CA PHE A 117 7.69 -0.35 -4.12
C PHE A 117 8.52 0.16 -5.29
N LEU A 118 7.82 0.73 -6.26
CA LEU A 118 8.39 1.47 -7.39
C LEU A 118 8.22 2.96 -7.15
N HIS A 119 9.26 3.74 -7.48
CA HIS A 119 9.27 5.18 -7.24
C HIS A 119 8.24 5.89 -8.13
N PRO A 120 7.46 6.85 -7.59
CA PRO A 120 6.47 7.58 -8.38
C PRO A 120 7.06 8.34 -9.56
N ARG A 121 8.34 8.73 -9.50
CA ARG A 121 9.00 9.49 -10.56
C ARG A 121 8.89 8.81 -11.92
N THR A 122 8.97 7.48 -11.96
CA THR A 122 8.87 6.71 -13.21
C THR A 122 7.53 5.99 -13.36
N MET A 123 6.57 6.28 -12.47
CA MET A 123 5.24 5.66 -12.46
C MET A 123 4.12 6.71 -12.63
N GLY A 124 4.41 7.77 -13.39
CA GLY A 124 3.40 8.80 -13.66
C GLY A 124 3.00 9.61 -12.42
N GLY A 125 3.85 9.66 -11.40
CA GLY A 125 3.57 10.38 -10.16
C GLY A 125 2.86 9.55 -9.09
N VAL A 126 2.63 8.25 -9.35
CA VAL A 126 1.91 7.35 -8.43
C VAL A 126 2.90 6.43 -7.71
N LEU A 127 2.93 6.49 -6.39
CA LEU A 127 3.66 5.50 -5.60
C LEU A 127 2.99 4.14 -5.86
N THR A 128 3.76 3.20 -6.36
CA THR A 128 3.23 1.93 -6.87
C THR A 128 3.85 0.76 -6.11
N GLU A 129 3.02 -0.15 -5.63
CA GLU A 129 3.44 -1.35 -4.94
C GLU A 129 3.19 -2.57 -5.82
N LEU A 130 4.14 -3.50 -5.85
CA LEU A 130 3.93 -4.83 -6.40
C LEU A 130 3.74 -5.80 -5.25
N VAL A 131 2.74 -6.67 -5.35
CA VAL A 131 2.39 -7.65 -4.33
C VAL A 131 2.37 -9.03 -4.98
N GLU A 132 3.16 -9.96 -4.44
CA GLU A 132 3.15 -11.33 -4.95
C GLU A 132 1.90 -12.05 -4.46
N SER A 133 1.01 -12.36 -5.37
CA SER A 133 -0.27 -13.00 -5.05
C SER A 133 -0.62 -13.98 -6.16
N ALA A 134 -0.99 -15.17 -5.77
CA ALA A 134 -1.39 -16.21 -6.72
C ALA A 134 -2.75 -15.92 -7.36
#